data_2074e7f36cc14c4fe0f62dfe948ad120
#
_entry.id   2074e7f36cc14c4fe0f62dfe948ad120
#
_cell.length_a   1.000
_cell.length_b   1.000
_cell.length_c   1.000
_cell.angle_alpha   90.00
_cell.angle_beta   90.00
_cell.angle_gamma   90.00
#
_symmetry.space_group_name_H-M   'P 1'
#
loop_
_entity.id
_entity.type
_entity.pdbx_description
1 polymer ?
#
loop_
_entity_poly.entity_id
_entity_poly.type
_entity_poly.pdbx_seq_one_letter_code
_entity_poly.pdbx_strand_id
1 'polypeptide(L)'
;MSFLSCEEMLAAARSQNISLSEAILRSDLAESRLTEAHSREMMHHLWQVMQATSRDYDPAQRSRSGLSGGDAAKVEQAHQEGKSLGGDYLAAVTAEALKTAECNACMKRIVAAPTAGSCGVLPAVLLPLARSGEADEESICDALYVLSLIHISEPTR
;
A
#
# COMPACT_ATOMS: atom_id res chain seq x y z
N MET A 1 -12.56 -18.04 -9.96
CA MET A 1 -13.66 -18.05 -8.96
C MET A 1 -13.27 -17.05 -7.91
N SER A 2 -13.91 -15.87 -7.85
CA SER A 2 -13.62 -14.89 -6.80
C SER A 2 -13.98 -15.45 -5.45
N PHE A 3 -13.11 -15.29 -4.48
CA PHE A 3 -13.44 -15.59 -3.10
C PHE A 3 -14.50 -14.60 -2.60
N LEU A 4 -15.51 -15.09 -1.92
CA LEU A 4 -16.59 -14.28 -1.36
C LEU A 4 -16.33 -13.90 0.11
N SER A 5 -15.34 -14.53 0.75
CA SER A 5 -14.96 -14.26 2.14
C SER A 5 -13.51 -14.60 2.42
N CYS A 6 -12.96 -13.99 3.50
CA CYS A 6 -11.63 -14.35 4.01
C CYS A 6 -11.54 -15.83 4.43
N GLU A 7 -12.64 -16.41 4.89
CA GLU A 7 -12.70 -17.82 5.27
C GLU A 7 -12.48 -18.75 4.08
N GLU A 8 -13.10 -18.45 2.93
CA GLU A 8 -12.89 -19.20 1.68
C GLU A 8 -11.44 -19.09 1.18
N MET A 9 -10.83 -17.90 1.26
CA MET A 9 -9.41 -17.73 0.91
C MET A 9 -8.50 -18.59 1.77
N LEU A 10 -8.71 -18.57 3.08
CA LEU A 10 -7.93 -19.38 4.03
C LEU A 10 -8.16 -20.87 3.83
N ALA A 11 -9.39 -21.29 3.56
CA ALA A 11 -9.71 -22.68 3.28
C ALA A 11 -9.03 -23.17 2.00
N ALA A 12 -9.03 -22.35 0.94
CA ALA A 12 -8.35 -22.67 -0.32
C ALA A 12 -6.83 -22.78 -0.15
N ALA A 13 -6.20 -21.85 0.57
CA ALA A 13 -4.77 -21.89 0.85
C ALA A 13 -4.40 -23.16 1.66
N ARG A 14 -5.16 -23.48 2.71
CA ARG A 14 -4.94 -24.66 3.55
C ARG A 14 -5.16 -25.98 2.79
N SER A 15 -6.23 -26.08 1.99
CA SER A 15 -6.53 -27.30 1.24
C SER A 15 -5.48 -27.65 0.18
N GLN A 16 -4.84 -26.63 -0.39
CA GLN A 16 -3.79 -26.78 -1.40
C GLN A 16 -2.37 -26.75 -0.80
N ASN A 17 -2.23 -26.51 0.51
CA ASN A 17 -0.95 -26.34 1.20
C ASN A 17 -0.03 -25.30 0.53
N ILE A 18 -0.60 -24.14 0.19
CA ILE A 18 0.09 -23.01 -0.44
C ILE A 18 -0.07 -21.75 0.43
N SER A 19 0.70 -20.69 0.15
CA SER A 19 0.53 -19.41 0.83
C SER A 19 -0.81 -18.76 0.47
N LEU A 20 -1.25 -17.81 1.29
CA LEU A 20 -2.48 -17.05 1.01
C LEU A 20 -2.31 -16.19 -0.25
N SER A 21 -1.16 -15.54 -0.42
CA SER A 21 -0.82 -14.76 -1.63
C SER A 21 -0.90 -15.61 -2.90
N GLU A 22 -0.36 -16.84 -2.86
CA GLU A 22 -0.41 -17.77 -3.98
C GLU A 22 -1.85 -18.24 -4.29
N ALA A 23 -2.67 -18.50 -3.28
CA ALA A 23 -4.07 -18.87 -3.48
C ALA A 23 -4.85 -17.73 -4.16
N ILE A 24 -4.59 -16.50 -3.75
CA ILE A 24 -5.18 -15.29 -4.33
C ILE A 24 -4.71 -15.09 -5.76
N LEU A 25 -3.41 -15.17 -6.00
CA LEU A 25 -2.84 -15.05 -7.35
C LEU A 25 -3.47 -16.05 -8.31
N ARG A 26 -3.60 -17.33 -7.93
CA ARG A 26 -4.24 -18.36 -8.76
C ARG A 26 -5.71 -18.05 -9.05
N SER A 27 -6.42 -17.54 -8.07
CA SER A 27 -7.81 -17.10 -8.25
C SER A 27 -7.93 -15.96 -9.25
N ASP A 28 -7.06 -14.95 -9.12
CA ASP A 28 -7.01 -13.80 -10.03
C ASP A 28 -6.68 -14.22 -11.47
N LEU A 29 -5.67 -15.09 -11.63
CA LEU A 29 -5.29 -15.61 -12.95
C LEU A 29 -6.42 -16.40 -13.62
N ALA A 30 -7.23 -17.14 -12.86
CA ALA A 30 -8.37 -17.87 -13.38
C ALA A 30 -9.48 -16.95 -13.94
N GLU A 31 -9.59 -15.72 -13.43
CA GLU A 31 -10.58 -14.73 -13.86
C GLU A 31 -10.06 -13.75 -14.91
N SER A 32 -8.86 -13.22 -14.69
CA SER A 32 -8.28 -12.16 -15.52
C SER A 32 -7.75 -12.65 -16.86
N ARG A 33 -7.53 -13.97 -17.04
CA ARG A 33 -6.85 -14.58 -18.18
C ARG A 33 -5.43 -14.06 -18.41
N LEU A 34 -4.82 -13.47 -17.39
CA LEU A 34 -3.43 -13.02 -17.43
C LEU A 34 -2.48 -14.21 -17.20
N THR A 35 -1.25 -14.06 -17.63
CA THR A 35 -0.18 -14.96 -17.21
C THR A 35 0.33 -14.58 -15.83
N GLU A 36 0.84 -15.53 -15.06
CA GLU A 36 1.43 -15.26 -13.76
C GLU A 36 2.55 -14.21 -13.83
N ALA A 37 3.44 -14.33 -14.82
CA ALA A 37 4.52 -13.37 -15.02
C ALA A 37 4.00 -11.94 -15.21
N HIS A 38 2.94 -11.76 -15.98
CA HIS A 38 2.36 -10.43 -16.20
C HIS A 38 1.65 -9.88 -14.95
N SER A 39 0.93 -10.74 -14.22
CA SER A 39 0.32 -10.32 -12.95
C SER A 39 1.38 -9.88 -11.93
N ARG A 40 2.46 -10.63 -11.76
CA ARG A 40 3.58 -10.26 -10.89
C ARG A 40 4.25 -8.96 -11.33
N GLU A 41 4.50 -8.78 -12.62
CA GLU A 41 5.04 -7.54 -13.19
C GLU A 41 4.15 -6.33 -12.86
N MET A 42 2.83 -6.47 -12.99
CA MET A 42 1.88 -5.42 -12.62
C MET A 42 1.96 -5.09 -11.13
N MET A 43 2.06 -6.09 -10.25
CA MET A 43 2.17 -5.86 -8.80
C MET A 43 3.48 -5.16 -8.44
N HIS A 44 4.60 -5.57 -9.02
CA HIS A 44 5.89 -4.86 -8.88
C HIS A 44 5.78 -3.41 -9.37
N HIS A 45 5.11 -3.18 -10.49
CA HIS A 45 4.90 -1.82 -10.98
C HIS A 45 4.06 -0.96 -9.99
N LEU A 46 3.02 -1.51 -9.39
CA LEU A 46 2.24 -0.81 -8.36
C LEU A 46 3.12 -0.45 -7.15
N TRP A 47 3.95 -1.39 -6.69
CA TRP A 47 4.90 -1.13 -5.62
C TRP A 47 5.90 -0.02 -5.97
N GLN A 48 6.46 -0.04 -7.18
CA GLN A 48 7.36 1.02 -7.66
C GLN A 48 6.67 2.39 -7.70
N VAL A 49 5.38 2.45 -8.06
CA VAL A 49 4.61 3.70 -8.02
C VAL A 49 4.43 4.20 -6.60
N MET A 50 4.16 3.31 -5.62
CA MET A 50 4.07 3.70 -4.19
C MET A 50 5.41 4.28 -3.70
N GLN A 51 6.52 3.63 -4.02
CA GLN A 51 7.88 4.10 -3.69
C GLN A 51 8.16 5.46 -4.33
N ALA A 52 7.84 5.63 -5.61
CA ALA A 52 8.04 6.86 -6.34
C ALA A 52 7.20 8.01 -5.76
N THR A 53 5.95 7.76 -5.38
CA THR A 53 5.09 8.76 -4.75
C THR A 53 5.72 9.34 -3.48
N SER A 54 6.30 8.48 -2.63
CA SER A 54 6.99 8.91 -1.42
C SER A 54 8.31 9.66 -1.72
N ARG A 55 9.10 9.13 -2.64
CA ARG A 55 10.40 9.72 -3.00
C ARG A 55 10.25 11.11 -3.65
N ASP A 56 9.26 11.25 -4.51
CA ASP A 56 9.03 12.46 -5.32
C ASP A 56 8.08 13.45 -4.62
N TYR A 57 7.86 13.26 -3.31
CA TYR A 57 7.10 14.18 -2.48
C TYR A 57 7.79 15.54 -2.39
N ASP A 58 7.01 16.60 -2.59
CA ASP A 58 7.48 17.98 -2.50
C ASP A 58 6.77 18.70 -1.34
N PRO A 59 7.46 19.02 -0.25
CA PRO A 59 6.87 19.68 0.92
C PRO A 59 6.40 21.11 0.65
N ALA A 60 6.86 21.75 -0.42
CA ALA A 60 6.46 23.10 -0.80
C ALA A 60 5.14 23.12 -1.60
N GLN A 61 4.76 21.97 -2.18
CA GLN A 61 3.57 21.89 -2.99
C GLN A 61 2.30 21.98 -2.13
N ARG A 62 1.28 22.65 -2.68
CA ARG A 62 -0.04 22.79 -2.05
C ARG A 62 -1.13 22.32 -3.01
N SER A 63 -2.19 21.77 -2.44
CA SER A 63 -3.41 21.44 -3.20
C SER A 63 -4.01 22.71 -3.81
N ARG A 64 -4.87 22.54 -4.82
CA ARG A 64 -5.55 23.66 -5.50
C ARG A 64 -6.35 24.56 -4.55
N SER A 65 -6.89 23.99 -3.46
CA SER A 65 -7.57 24.74 -2.41
C SER A 65 -6.64 25.45 -1.43
N GLY A 66 -5.34 25.13 -1.43
CA GLY A 66 -4.37 25.60 -0.45
C GLY A 66 -4.45 24.92 0.92
N LEU A 67 -5.40 23.99 1.13
CA LEU A 67 -5.67 23.39 2.43
C LEU A 67 -4.77 22.19 2.77
N SER A 68 -4.20 21.53 1.78
CA SER A 68 -3.35 20.35 1.97
C SER A 68 -1.97 20.56 1.38
N GLY A 69 -0.96 20.02 2.04
CA GLY A 69 0.44 20.00 1.62
C GLY A 69 1.39 20.48 2.71
N GLY A 70 2.55 19.83 2.81
CA GLY A 70 3.64 20.16 3.72
C GLY A 70 3.49 19.61 5.15
N ASP A 71 2.42 18.91 5.48
CA ASP A 71 2.23 18.38 6.84
C ASP A 71 3.08 17.14 7.11
N ALA A 72 3.33 16.31 6.10
CA ALA A 72 4.26 15.19 6.20
C ALA A 72 5.66 15.67 6.62
N ALA A 73 6.16 16.73 6.01
CA ALA A 73 7.47 17.30 6.35
C ALA A 73 7.51 17.84 7.79
N LYS A 74 6.42 18.41 8.30
CA LYS A 74 6.32 18.84 9.70
C LYS A 74 6.40 17.65 10.66
N VAL A 75 5.78 16.52 10.32
CA VAL A 75 5.88 15.29 11.13
C VAL A 75 7.32 14.78 11.14
N GLU A 76 7.98 14.73 9.99
CA GLU A 76 9.39 14.32 9.89
C GLU A 76 10.30 15.26 10.71
N GLN A 77 10.09 16.56 10.61
CA GLN A 77 10.84 17.53 11.41
C GLN A 77 10.59 17.36 12.92
N ALA A 78 9.34 17.22 13.34
CA ALA A 78 9.01 16.99 14.75
C ALA A 78 9.65 15.71 15.28
N HIS A 79 9.73 14.67 14.45
CA HIS A 79 10.43 13.44 14.82
C HIS A 79 11.93 13.65 14.99
N GLN A 80 12.60 14.34 14.05
CA GLN A 80 14.02 14.68 14.14
C GLN A 80 14.36 15.52 15.38
N GLU A 81 13.42 16.38 15.81
CA GLU A 81 13.55 17.21 17.02
C GLU A 81 13.21 16.44 18.32
N GLY A 82 12.95 15.12 18.24
CA GLY A 82 12.60 14.29 19.40
C GLY A 82 11.23 14.55 20.02
N LYS A 83 10.31 15.20 19.26
CA LYS A 83 8.95 15.54 19.70
C LYS A 83 7.90 14.48 19.37
N SER A 84 8.30 13.40 18.73
CA SER A 84 7.42 12.30 18.36
C SER A 84 7.11 11.39 19.54
N LEU A 85 5.82 11.09 19.78
CA LEU A 85 5.39 10.26 20.91
C LEU A 85 5.43 8.76 20.64
N GLY A 86 5.45 8.34 19.38
CA GLY A 86 5.28 6.93 18.97
C GLY A 86 6.56 6.21 18.58
N GLY A 87 7.72 6.83 18.74
CA GLY A 87 9.00 6.28 18.25
C GLY A 87 9.15 6.33 16.73
N ASP A 88 10.27 5.81 16.24
CA ASP A 88 10.73 5.98 14.86
C ASP A 88 9.76 5.38 13.83
N TYR A 89 9.26 4.18 14.11
CA TYR A 89 8.38 3.48 13.16
C TYR A 89 7.04 4.21 12.99
N LEU A 90 6.40 4.62 14.11
CA LEU A 90 5.10 5.30 14.03
C LEU A 90 5.22 6.69 13.38
N ALA A 91 6.32 7.40 13.61
CA ALA A 91 6.61 8.66 12.95
C ALA A 91 6.76 8.46 11.43
N ALA A 92 7.50 7.44 11.01
CA ALA A 92 7.67 7.08 9.60
C ALA A 92 6.33 6.71 8.95
N VAL A 93 5.53 5.85 9.59
CA VAL A 93 4.17 5.47 9.13
C VAL A 93 3.28 6.70 8.93
N THR A 94 3.28 7.61 9.92
CA THR A 94 2.46 8.83 9.85
C THR A 94 2.92 9.75 8.72
N ALA A 95 4.22 9.94 8.56
CA ALA A 95 4.77 10.76 7.48
C ALA A 95 4.43 10.18 6.10
N GLU A 96 4.57 8.87 5.89
CA GLU A 96 4.26 8.22 4.61
C GLU A 96 2.76 8.26 4.28
N ALA A 97 1.88 8.11 5.28
CA ALA A 97 0.44 8.31 5.09
C ALA A 97 0.12 9.71 4.58
N LEU A 98 0.70 10.72 5.21
CA LEU A 98 0.51 12.13 4.83
C LEU A 98 1.11 12.44 3.46
N LYS A 99 2.33 11.98 3.14
CA LYS A 99 2.93 12.16 1.81
C LYS A 99 2.00 11.69 0.70
N THR A 100 1.47 10.48 0.83
CA THR A 100 0.57 9.93 -0.19
C THR A 100 -0.75 10.70 -0.27
N ALA A 101 -1.34 11.07 0.88
CA ALA A 101 -2.57 11.85 0.93
C ALA A 101 -2.39 13.25 0.31
N GLU A 102 -1.27 13.91 0.60
CA GLU A 102 -0.95 15.23 0.05
C GLU A 102 -0.63 15.15 -1.45
N CYS A 103 0.07 14.11 -1.90
CA CYS A 103 0.26 13.85 -3.32
C CYS A 103 -1.07 13.66 -4.05
N ASN A 104 -2.00 12.90 -3.48
CA ASN A 104 -3.35 12.74 -4.01
C ASN A 104 -4.09 14.08 -4.08
N ALA A 105 -4.09 14.87 -2.99
CA ALA A 105 -4.72 16.19 -2.95
C ALA A 105 -4.10 17.19 -3.95
N CYS A 106 -2.83 17.01 -4.28
CA CYS A 106 -2.11 17.79 -5.28
C CYS A 106 -2.20 17.23 -6.71
N MET A 107 -3.08 16.25 -6.95
CA MET A 107 -3.33 15.62 -8.26
C MET A 107 -2.09 14.92 -8.84
N LYS A 108 -1.18 14.46 -8.00
CA LYS A 108 -0.05 13.62 -8.42
C LYS A 108 -0.48 12.17 -8.62
N ARG A 109 0.38 11.40 -9.28
CA ARG A 109 0.18 9.97 -9.46
C ARG A 109 0.28 9.25 -8.10
N ILE A 110 -0.72 8.47 -7.77
CA ILE A 110 -0.79 7.59 -6.59
C ILE A 110 -1.33 6.23 -7.00
N VAL A 111 -1.17 5.24 -6.14
CA VAL A 111 -1.88 3.96 -6.26
C VAL A 111 -3.17 4.06 -5.46
N ALA A 112 -4.32 3.88 -6.13
CA ALA A 112 -5.63 3.89 -5.50
C ALA A 112 -5.95 2.51 -4.86
N ALA A 113 -5.16 2.11 -3.88
CA ALA A 113 -5.32 0.84 -3.18
C ALA A 113 -5.34 1.08 -1.65
N PRO A 114 -6.38 0.62 -0.97
CA PRO A 114 -7.59 -0.04 -1.48
C PRO A 114 -8.53 0.86 -2.30
N THR A 115 -8.56 2.15 -2.01
CA THR A 115 -9.33 3.17 -2.75
C THR A 115 -8.53 4.48 -2.85
N ALA A 116 -8.93 5.40 -3.72
CA ALA A 116 -8.29 6.71 -3.83
C ALA A 116 -8.37 7.51 -2.50
N GLY A 117 -9.42 7.34 -1.72
CA GLY A 117 -9.58 8.01 -0.43
C GLY A 117 -8.71 7.45 0.69
N SER A 118 -8.30 6.19 0.59
CA SER A 118 -7.44 5.50 1.56
C SER A 118 -6.07 5.12 0.97
N CYS A 119 -5.65 5.75 -0.10
CA CYS A 119 -4.41 5.46 -0.82
C CYS A 119 -3.12 5.58 0.02
N GLY A 120 -3.18 6.30 1.14
CA GLY A 120 -2.07 6.44 2.07
C GLY A 120 -1.87 5.24 3.01
N VAL A 121 -2.86 4.37 3.19
CA VAL A 121 -2.82 3.30 4.20
C VAL A 121 -1.74 2.26 3.89
N LEU A 122 -1.73 1.71 2.67
CA LEU A 122 -0.76 0.69 2.29
C LEU A 122 0.68 1.24 2.24
N PRO A 123 0.96 2.37 1.55
CA PRO A 123 2.29 2.96 1.57
C PRO A 123 2.78 3.31 2.96
N ALA A 124 1.89 3.78 3.85
CA ALA A 124 2.24 4.13 5.23
C ALA A 124 2.86 2.98 6.01
N VAL A 125 2.36 1.77 5.84
CA VAL A 125 2.86 0.59 6.54
C VAL A 125 3.99 -0.08 5.78
N LEU A 126 3.82 -0.28 4.48
CA LEU A 126 4.75 -1.09 3.68
C LEU A 126 6.08 -0.38 3.38
N LEU A 127 6.08 0.95 3.19
CA LEU A 127 7.33 1.67 2.89
C LEU A 127 8.30 1.70 4.08
N PRO A 128 7.88 2.02 5.33
CA PRO A 128 8.77 1.91 6.48
C PRO A 128 9.24 0.47 6.73
N LEU A 129 8.36 -0.53 6.55
CA LEU A 129 8.70 -1.93 6.71
C LEU A 129 9.78 -2.39 5.71
N ALA A 130 9.65 -2.01 4.44
CA ALA A 130 10.66 -2.30 3.43
C ALA A 130 12.00 -1.59 3.71
N ARG A 131 11.95 -0.34 4.21
CA ARG A 131 13.16 0.43 4.56
C ARG A 131 13.88 -0.09 5.79
N SER A 132 13.17 -0.68 6.74
CA SER A 132 13.80 -1.33 7.91
C SER A 132 14.54 -2.62 7.57
N GLY A 133 14.32 -3.19 6.39
CA GLY A 133 14.88 -4.46 5.96
C GLY A 133 14.17 -5.68 6.56
N GLU A 134 13.04 -5.50 7.23
CA GLU A 134 12.25 -6.59 7.80
C GLU A 134 11.45 -7.36 6.75
N ALA A 135 11.21 -6.76 5.58
CA ALA A 135 10.55 -7.41 4.45
C ALA A 135 11.27 -7.07 3.15
N ASP A 136 11.51 -8.08 2.33
CA ASP A 136 12.02 -7.90 0.98
C ASP A 136 10.90 -7.52 -0.01
N GLU A 137 11.28 -7.15 -1.22
CA GLU A 137 10.34 -6.68 -2.24
C GLU A 137 9.31 -7.77 -2.63
N GLU A 138 9.72 -9.03 -2.66
CA GLU A 138 8.84 -10.13 -3.00
C GLU A 138 7.76 -10.34 -1.93
N SER A 139 8.16 -10.33 -0.66
CA SER A 139 7.23 -10.38 0.48
C SER A 139 6.25 -9.21 0.50
N ILE A 140 6.70 -8.01 0.14
CA ILE A 140 5.83 -6.84 0.00
C ILE A 140 4.81 -7.02 -1.13
N CYS A 141 5.25 -7.51 -2.30
CA CYS A 141 4.36 -7.78 -3.42
C CYS A 141 3.35 -8.89 -3.09
N ASP A 142 3.77 -9.93 -2.39
CA ASP A 142 2.89 -10.97 -1.88
C ASP A 142 1.85 -10.42 -0.89
N ALA A 143 2.26 -9.55 0.03
CA ALA A 143 1.33 -8.86 0.92
C ALA A 143 0.33 -7.98 0.15
N LEU A 144 0.75 -7.31 -0.91
CA LEU A 144 -0.12 -6.48 -1.75
C LEU A 144 -1.21 -7.31 -2.45
N TYR A 145 -0.94 -8.55 -2.87
CA TYR A 145 -1.99 -9.45 -3.38
C TYR A 145 -3.08 -9.69 -2.33
N VAL A 146 -2.68 -9.98 -1.10
CA VAL A 146 -3.64 -10.22 0.01
C VAL A 146 -4.44 -8.95 0.30
N LEU A 147 -3.76 -7.82 0.45
CA LEU A 147 -4.37 -6.55 0.84
C LEU A 147 -5.29 -5.96 -0.25
N SER A 148 -4.99 -6.18 -1.52
CA SER A 148 -5.83 -5.69 -2.62
C SER A 148 -7.15 -6.45 -2.72
N LEU A 149 -7.17 -7.75 -2.41
CA LEU A 149 -8.38 -8.57 -2.53
C LEU A 149 -9.34 -8.45 -1.34
N ILE A 150 -8.83 -8.22 -0.13
CA ILE A 150 -9.66 -8.07 1.08
C ILE A 150 -10.69 -6.95 0.91
N HIS A 151 -10.36 -5.89 0.17
CA HIS A 151 -11.27 -4.77 -0.08
C HIS A 151 -12.38 -5.04 -1.10
N ILE A 152 -12.19 -6.03 -1.97
CA ILE A 152 -13.21 -6.43 -2.97
C ILE A 152 -14.22 -7.38 -2.33
N SER A 153 -13.79 -8.16 -1.33
CA SER A 153 -14.59 -9.22 -0.72
C SER A 153 -15.46 -8.77 0.44
N GLU A 154 -15.18 -7.62 1.04
CA GLU A 154 -15.99 -7.06 2.14
C GLU A 154 -16.61 -5.73 1.72
N PRO A 155 -17.87 -5.73 1.19
CA PRO A 155 -18.58 -4.50 0.95
C PRO A 155 -18.81 -3.80 2.30
N THR A 156 -18.23 -2.61 2.47
CA THR A 156 -18.55 -1.72 3.59
C THR A 156 -20.07 -1.46 3.58
N ARG A 157 -20.75 -1.97 4.61
CA ARG A 157 -22.15 -1.65 4.90
C ARG A 157 -22.26 -0.24 5.45
#